data_258ae86691db19403821707e019cd4bc
#
_entry.id   258ae86691db19403821707e019cd4bc
#
_cell.length_a   1.000
_cell.length_b   1.000
_cell.length_c   1.000
_cell.angle_alpha   90.00
_cell.angle_beta   90.00
_cell.angle_gamma   90.00
#
_symmetry.space_group_name_H-M   'P 1'
#
loop_
_entity.id
_entity.type
_entity.pdbx_description
1 polymer ?
#
loop_
_entity_poly.entity_id
_entity_poly.type
_entity_poly.pdbx_seq_one_letter_code
_entity_poly.pdbx_strand_id
1 'polypeptide(L)'
;MSADAQLWDGEEAVVAAARAGDQSAFAVLSERYRRELGLHCYRMLGSYQDSEDLVQETFLRAWRGRETFTYQGPSSFRAWLFRVATNACIDVLRSKPRTPFPWQPESVDHRTSGSLSSPDRDLSWLQPYPDRLLERIASADEQPESQVIARETIELTFIVAIQLLPPVQRAVLILRDVLGWSAKETAALLGTTAVSVNSSLQRARATLRRQLPARRLDWAAPAEPTAAERAVFRRYMDAHDRRDFTAMAELLREDARLTMPPTPSWFEGREAITALFASWLDPESAAYVGEVRRVEIGANRQLACAGYLRRPGDSEYRPLGLEVLRIEDGQLAESTMFVSPELFPAFGLPSTL
;
A
#
# COMPACT_ATOMS: atom_id res chain seq x y z
N MET A 1 -25.72 4.32 -11.56
CA MET A 1 -25.97 3.21 -12.51
C MET A 1 -26.17 3.85 -13.87
N SER A 2 -25.21 3.65 -14.77
CA SER A 2 -25.27 4.18 -16.12
C SER A 2 -26.33 3.42 -16.94
N ALA A 3 -27.01 4.10 -17.87
CA ALA A 3 -28.02 3.53 -18.75
C ALA A 3 -27.50 2.33 -19.58
N ASP A 4 -26.18 2.24 -19.77
CA ASP A 4 -25.53 1.18 -20.52
C ASP A 4 -25.53 -0.20 -19.79
N ALA A 5 -25.67 -0.21 -18.45
CA ALA A 5 -25.71 -1.47 -17.70
C ALA A 5 -27.01 -2.30 -17.89
N GLN A 6 -28.05 -1.69 -18.47
CA GLN A 6 -29.35 -2.35 -18.74
C GLN A 6 -29.42 -3.07 -20.09
N LEU A 7 -28.39 -2.94 -20.94
CA LEU A 7 -28.37 -3.53 -22.29
C LEU A 7 -27.94 -5.00 -22.34
N TRP A 8 -27.41 -5.56 -21.21
CA TRP A 8 -26.77 -6.86 -21.24
C TRP A 8 -27.41 -7.82 -20.24
N ASP A 9 -28.01 -8.90 -20.75
CA ASP A 9 -28.56 -10.00 -19.95
C ASP A 9 -27.45 -11.00 -19.57
N GLY A 10 -26.75 -10.72 -18.44
CA GLY A 10 -25.71 -11.58 -17.88
C GLY A 10 -24.28 -11.31 -18.36
N GLU A 11 -23.30 -11.76 -17.57
CA GLU A 11 -21.86 -11.57 -17.84
C GLU A 11 -21.42 -12.16 -19.18
N GLU A 12 -21.99 -13.30 -19.59
CA GLU A 12 -21.63 -13.97 -20.84
C GLU A 12 -21.93 -13.10 -22.07
N ALA A 13 -23.08 -12.42 -22.08
CA ALA A 13 -23.49 -11.53 -23.18
C ALA A 13 -22.54 -10.31 -23.30
N VAL A 14 -22.19 -9.70 -22.15
CA VAL A 14 -21.25 -8.57 -22.11
C VAL A 14 -19.87 -9.02 -22.59
N VAL A 15 -19.41 -10.19 -22.16
CA VAL A 15 -18.12 -10.75 -22.58
C VAL A 15 -18.12 -11.06 -24.08
N ALA A 16 -19.19 -11.62 -24.62
CA ALA A 16 -19.30 -11.90 -26.06
C ALA A 16 -19.24 -10.61 -26.89
N ALA A 17 -19.94 -9.56 -26.48
CA ALA A 17 -19.90 -8.26 -27.13
C ALA A 17 -18.51 -7.61 -27.07
N ALA A 18 -17.86 -7.63 -25.90
CA ALA A 18 -16.51 -7.12 -25.72
C ALA A 18 -15.50 -7.85 -26.64
N ARG A 19 -15.61 -9.18 -26.75
CA ARG A 19 -14.81 -10.00 -27.69
C ARG A 19 -15.03 -9.59 -29.15
N ALA A 20 -16.28 -9.29 -29.52
CA ALA A 20 -16.63 -8.83 -30.86
C ALA A 20 -16.13 -7.39 -31.16
N GLY A 21 -15.54 -6.71 -30.17
CA GLY A 21 -14.96 -5.38 -30.34
C GLY A 21 -15.85 -4.24 -29.85
N ASP A 22 -16.91 -4.54 -29.10
CA ASP A 22 -17.73 -3.50 -28.45
C ASP A 22 -16.96 -2.87 -27.29
N GLN A 23 -16.59 -1.59 -27.48
CA GLN A 23 -15.82 -0.84 -26.48
C GLN A 23 -16.64 -0.54 -25.22
N SER A 24 -17.93 -0.32 -25.35
CA SER A 24 -18.82 -0.04 -24.20
C SER A 24 -18.96 -1.26 -23.32
N ALA A 25 -19.16 -2.44 -23.90
CA ALA A 25 -19.18 -3.71 -23.18
C ALA A 25 -17.85 -3.98 -22.46
N PHE A 26 -16.73 -3.73 -23.13
CA PHE A 26 -15.41 -3.88 -22.49
C PHE A 26 -15.20 -2.87 -21.36
N ALA A 27 -15.64 -1.62 -21.50
CA ALA A 27 -15.55 -0.61 -20.46
C ALA A 27 -16.35 -1.01 -19.20
N VAL A 28 -17.56 -1.55 -19.37
CA VAL A 28 -18.39 -2.06 -18.25
C VAL A 28 -17.68 -3.19 -17.51
N LEU A 29 -17.12 -4.16 -18.24
CA LEU A 29 -16.34 -5.27 -17.63
C LEU A 29 -15.09 -4.75 -16.92
N SER A 30 -14.35 -3.85 -17.56
CA SER A 30 -13.12 -3.29 -17.01
C SER A 30 -13.39 -2.53 -15.71
N GLU A 31 -14.43 -1.71 -15.65
CA GLU A 31 -14.77 -0.93 -14.47
C GLU A 31 -15.21 -1.83 -13.29
N ARG A 32 -15.92 -2.94 -13.58
CA ARG A 32 -16.30 -3.93 -12.56
C ARG A 32 -15.07 -4.47 -11.80
N TYR A 33 -13.98 -4.77 -12.51
CA TYR A 33 -12.79 -5.41 -11.93
C TYR A 33 -11.65 -4.43 -11.60
N ARG A 34 -11.77 -3.15 -11.97
CA ARG A 34 -10.72 -2.13 -11.81
C ARG A 34 -10.13 -2.11 -10.40
N ARG A 35 -10.99 -2.05 -9.39
CA ARG A 35 -10.56 -1.92 -7.99
C ARG A 35 -9.87 -3.17 -7.47
N GLU A 36 -10.43 -4.32 -7.78
CA GLU A 36 -9.88 -5.60 -7.35
C GLU A 36 -8.48 -5.83 -7.98
N LEU A 37 -8.35 -5.50 -9.25
CA LEU A 37 -7.06 -5.51 -9.96
C LEU A 37 -6.10 -4.47 -9.38
N GLY A 38 -6.57 -3.26 -9.06
CA GLY A 38 -5.76 -2.21 -8.44
C GLY A 38 -5.16 -2.68 -7.12
N LEU A 39 -5.97 -3.30 -6.26
CA LEU A 39 -5.51 -3.86 -4.99
C LEU A 39 -4.53 -5.02 -5.20
N HIS A 40 -4.79 -5.89 -6.19
CA HIS A 40 -3.86 -6.97 -6.54
C HIS A 40 -2.52 -6.42 -7.03
N CYS A 41 -2.53 -5.46 -7.96
CA CYS A 41 -1.32 -4.79 -8.45
C CYS A 41 -0.59 -4.06 -7.32
N TYR A 42 -1.29 -3.39 -6.42
CA TYR A 42 -0.69 -2.74 -5.26
C TYR A 42 0.03 -3.73 -4.34
N ARG A 43 -0.58 -4.87 -4.02
CA ARG A 43 0.08 -5.94 -3.25
C ARG A 43 1.33 -6.44 -3.97
N MET A 44 1.27 -6.57 -5.28
CA MET A 44 2.43 -6.98 -6.08
C MET A 44 3.53 -5.92 -6.08
N LEU A 45 3.18 -4.64 -6.17
CA LEU A 45 4.12 -3.54 -6.44
C LEU A 45 4.46 -2.69 -5.22
N GLY A 46 3.60 -2.54 -4.23
CA GLY A 46 3.79 -1.66 -3.07
C GLY A 46 3.68 -0.17 -3.38
N SER A 47 3.36 0.22 -4.60
CA SER A 47 3.19 1.60 -5.06
C SER A 47 1.77 1.79 -5.57
N TYR A 48 1.09 2.80 -5.05
CA TYR A 48 -0.25 3.15 -5.51
C TYR A 48 -0.23 3.61 -6.97
N GLN A 49 0.66 4.53 -7.33
CA GLN A 49 0.77 5.05 -8.69
C GLN A 49 1.13 3.95 -9.70
N ASP A 50 2.16 3.15 -9.43
CA ASP A 50 2.51 2.02 -10.30
C ASP A 50 1.34 1.04 -10.46
N SER A 51 0.51 0.86 -9.42
CA SER A 51 -0.64 -0.05 -9.49
C SER A 51 -1.75 0.49 -10.39
N GLU A 52 -2.02 1.80 -10.35
CA GLU A 52 -2.99 2.45 -11.25
C GLU A 52 -2.52 2.37 -12.71
N ASP A 53 -1.24 2.67 -12.98
CA ASP A 53 -0.66 2.56 -14.32
C ASP A 53 -0.74 1.14 -14.85
N LEU A 54 -0.48 0.16 -13.98
CA LEU A 54 -0.50 -1.26 -14.38
C LEU A 54 -1.92 -1.79 -14.60
N VAL A 55 -2.91 -1.28 -13.91
CA VAL A 55 -4.32 -1.57 -14.21
C VAL A 55 -4.69 -1.06 -15.60
N GLN A 56 -4.27 0.15 -15.96
CA GLN A 56 -4.50 0.70 -17.31
C GLN A 56 -3.81 -0.17 -18.38
N GLU A 57 -2.54 -0.53 -18.17
CA GLU A 57 -1.80 -1.41 -19.08
C GLU A 57 -2.45 -2.80 -19.16
N THR A 58 -2.97 -3.33 -18.04
CA THR A 58 -3.70 -4.59 -18.02
C THR A 58 -4.93 -4.54 -18.93
N PHE A 59 -5.73 -3.47 -18.87
CA PHE A 59 -6.89 -3.31 -19.73
C PHE A 59 -6.50 -3.12 -21.19
N LEU A 60 -5.42 -2.42 -21.48
CA LEU A 60 -4.91 -2.30 -22.86
C LEU A 60 -4.45 -3.67 -23.41
N ARG A 61 -3.72 -4.45 -22.63
CA ARG A 61 -3.31 -5.82 -23.02
C ARG A 61 -4.54 -6.73 -23.19
N ALA A 62 -5.49 -6.64 -22.27
CA ALA A 62 -6.73 -7.41 -22.33
C ALA A 62 -7.55 -7.02 -23.58
N TRP A 63 -7.69 -5.74 -23.91
CA TRP A 63 -8.36 -5.29 -25.13
C TRP A 63 -7.70 -5.83 -26.39
N ARG A 64 -6.37 -5.76 -26.48
CA ARG A 64 -5.60 -6.30 -27.63
C ARG A 64 -5.72 -7.82 -27.75
N GLY A 65 -5.75 -8.51 -26.63
CA GLY A 65 -5.86 -9.97 -26.56
C GLY A 65 -7.28 -10.53 -26.49
N ARG A 66 -8.33 -9.68 -26.54
CA ARG A 66 -9.73 -10.07 -26.30
C ARG A 66 -10.23 -11.25 -27.14
N GLU A 67 -9.75 -11.34 -28.39
CA GLU A 67 -10.15 -12.41 -29.32
C GLU A 67 -9.63 -13.80 -28.89
N THR A 68 -8.52 -13.82 -28.14
CA THR A 68 -7.91 -15.07 -27.65
C THR A 68 -8.58 -15.58 -26.37
N PHE A 69 -9.40 -14.76 -25.71
CA PHE A 69 -10.12 -15.16 -24.53
C PHE A 69 -11.29 -16.11 -24.89
N THR A 70 -11.39 -17.21 -24.15
CA THR A 70 -12.51 -18.15 -24.27
C THR A 70 -13.31 -18.14 -22.99
N TYR A 71 -14.62 -17.80 -23.08
CA TYR A 71 -15.51 -17.83 -21.94
C TYR A 71 -15.75 -19.29 -21.50
N GLN A 72 -15.51 -19.57 -20.22
CA GLN A 72 -15.66 -20.91 -19.61
C GLN A 72 -16.57 -20.87 -18.40
N GLY A 73 -17.49 -19.93 -18.35
CA GLY A 73 -18.42 -19.73 -17.23
C GLY A 73 -18.09 -18.52 -16.36
N PRO A 74 -18.90 -18.27 -15.34
CA PRO A 74 -18.73 -17.19 -14.39
C PRO A 74 -17.32 -17.15 -13.83
N SER A 75 -16.79 -15.96 -13.62
CA SER A 75 -15.42 -15.73 -13.12
C SER A 75 -14.26 -16.07 -14.09
N SER A 76 -14.50 -16.67 -15.27
CA SER A 76 -13.42 -16.96 -16.21
C SER A 76 -12.78 -15.67 -16.77
N PHE A 77 -13.57 -14.61 -16.97
CA PHE A 77 -13.08 -13.31 -17.39
C PHE A 77 -12.23 -12.65 -16.29
N ARG A 78 -12.69 -12.72 -15.02
CA ARG A 78 -11.92 -12.28 -13.86
C ARG A 78 -10.57 -12.99 -13.79
N ALA A 79 -10.56 -14.33 -13.87
CA ALA A 79 -9.33 -15.11 -13.83
C ALA A 79 -8.35 -14.75 -14.96
N TRP A 80 -8.87 -14.49 -16.14
CA TRP A 80 -8.07 -14.05 -17.28
C TRP A 80 -7.47 -12.65 -17.06
N LEU A 81 -8.23 -11.68 -16.54
CA LEU A 81 -7.71 -10.35 -16.19
C LEU A 81 -6.61 -10.44 -15.11
N PHE A 82 -6.82 -11.26 -14.08
CA PHE A 82 -5.80 -11.50 -13.05
C PHE A 82 -4.53 -12.12 -13.62
N ARG A 83 -4.64 -13.01 -14.60
CA ARG A 83 -3.49 -13.55 -15.32
C ARG A 83 -2.72 -12.46 -16.05
N VAL A 84 -3.41 -11.59 -16.79
CA VAL A 84 -2.79 -10.48 -17.52
C VAL A 84 -2.10 -9.53 -16.54
N ALA A 85 -2.79 -9.12 -15.46
CA ALA A 85 -2.25 -8.23 -14.44
C ALA A 85 -1.04 -8.82 -13.71
N THR A 86 -1.12 -10.08 -13.29
CA THR A 86 -0.03 -10.74 -12.56
C THR A 86 1.23 -10.84 -13.42
N ASN A 87 1.08 -11.22 -14.69
CA ASN A 87 2.21 -11.29 -15.62
C ASN A 87 2.82 -9.90 -15.84
N ALA A 88 2.00 -8.87 -16.02
CA ALA A 88 2.47 -7.49 -16.15
C ALA A 88 3.23 -7.03 -14.90
N CYS A 89 2.74 -7.33 -13.69
CA CYS A 89 3.45 -7.06 -12.43
C CYS A 89 4.82 -7.78 -12.39
N ILE A 90 4.85 -9.06 -12.74
CA ILE A 90 6.09 -9.84 -12.75
C ILE A 90 7.10 -9.25 -13.73
N ASP A 91 6.65 -8.82 -14.91
CA ASP A 91 7.51 -8.20 -15.94
C ASP A 91 8.13 -6.90 -15.42
N VAL A 92 7.32 -6.01 -14.81
CA VAL A 92 7.81 -4.76 -14.19
C VAL A 92 8.84 -5.05 -13.10
N LEU A 93 8.56 -5.99 -12.20
CA LEU A 93 9.46 -6.34 -11.09
C LEU A 93 10.76 -7.00 -11.53
N ARG A 94 10.78 -7.66 -12.70
CA ARG A 94 11.99 -8.22 -13.30
C ARG A 94 12.83 -7.15 -13.99
N SER A 95 12.19 -6.18 -14.65
CA SER A 95 12.87 -5.10 -15.37
C SER A 95 13.43 -4.01 -14.44
N LYS A 96 12.77 -3.77 -13.30
CA LYS A 96 13.16 -2.77 -12.30
C LYS A 96 13.25 -3.43 -10.92
N PRO A 97 14.38 -4.04 -10.57
CA PRO A 97 14.59 -4.59 -9.23
C PRO A 97 14.46 -3.48 -8.18
N ARG A 98 13.77 -3.78 -7.10
CA ARG A 98 13.52 -2.83 -6.03
C ARG A 98 14.55 -2.97 -4.92
N THR A 99 15.00 -1.85 -4.37
CA THR A 99 15.83 -1.85 -3.17
C THR A 99 15.03 -2.41 -1.99
N PRO A 100 15.55 -3.38 -1.23
CA PRO A 100 14.88 -3.88 -0.04
C PRO A 100 14.65 -2.77 0.99
N PHE A 101 13.48 -2.77 1.61
CA PHE A 101 13.19 -1.86 2.72
C PHE A 101 14.10 -2.21 3.92
N PRO A 102 14.70 -1.23 4.59
CA PRO A 102 15.63 -1.47 5.69
C PRO A 102 14.88 -1.91 6.96
N TRP A 103 14.66 -3.20 7.13
CA TRP A 103 14.05 -3.77 8.34
C TRP A 103 15.00 -3.82 9.54
N GLN A 104 16.29 -4.00 9.26
CA GLN A 104 17.35 -3.96 10.26
C GLN A 104 18.43 -3.03 9.75
N PRO A 105 18.77 -1.98 10.48
CA PRO A 105 19.95 -1.21 10.16
C PRO A 105 21.18 -2.12 10.33
N GLU A 106 21.87 -2.45 9.24
CA GLU A 106 23.30 -2.69 9.38
C GLU A 106 23.83 -1.41 10.00
N SER A 107 24.48 -1.54 11.15
CA SER A 107 24.89 -0.48 12.08
C SER A 107 25.62 0.68 11.41
N VAL A 108 24.87 1.56 10.76
CA VAL A 108 25.36 2.90 10.38
C VAL A 108 24.91 3.81 11.51
N ASP A 109 25.87 4.35 12.22
CA ASP A 109 25.68 5.27 13.32
C ASP A 109 25.12 6.60 12.78
N HIS A 110 23.80 6.65 12.52
CA HIS A 110 23.10 7.84 12.06
C HIS A 110 22.83 8.87 13.17
N ARG A 111 23.36 8.64 14.38
CA ARG A 111 23.25 9.56 15.52
C ARG A 111 23.88 10.93 15.28
N THR A 112 24.72 11.07 14.24
CA THR A 112 25.53 12.27 14.03
C THR A 112 25.48 12.85 12.63
N SER A 113 24.77 12.26 11.68
CA SER A 113 24.73 12.79 10.31
C SER A 113 23.36 13.40 10.00
N GLY A 114 23.30 14.72 10.02
CA GLY A 114 22.25 15.52 9.39
C GLY A 114 22.26 15.38 7.85
N SER A 115 22.72 14.24 7.33
CA SER A 115 22.73 13.94 5.91
C SER A 115 21.50 13.11 5.55
N LEU A 116 20.52 13.77 4.96
CA LEU A 116 19.27 13.23 4.43
C LEU A 116 19.45 12.33 3.20
N SER A 117 20.64 11.89 2.87
CA SER A 117 20.87 11.17 1.62
C SER A 117 21.96 10.11 1.73
N SER A 118 21.55 8.86 1.66
CA SER A 118 22.37 7.81 1.06
C SER A 118 21.96 7.71 -0.41
N PRO A 119 22.84 8.05 -1.39
CA PRO A 119 22.47 8.16 -2.80
C PRO A 119 22.04 6.83 -3.45
N ASP A 120 22.33 5.70 -2.82
CA ASP A 120 22.24 4.38 -3.45
C ASP A 120 20.96 3.59 -3.14
N ARG A 121 20.02 4.12 -2.36
CA ARG A 121 18.80 3.39 -1.98
C ARG A 121 17.56 4.26 -2.22
N ASP A 122 16.89 4.03 -3.34
CA ASP A 122 15.62 4.67 -3.66
C ASP A 122 14.45 3.79 -3.22
N LEU A 123 13.59 4.32 -2.34
CA LEU A 123 12.36 3.69 -1.86
C LEU A 123 11.11 4.27 -2.53
N SER A 124 11.25 4.93 -3.69
CA SER A 124 10.14 5.53 -4.44
C SER A 124 9.04 4.54 -4.81
N TRP A 125 9.35 3.25 -4.79
CA TRP A 125 8.38 2.18 -5.03
C TRP A 125 7.40 1.96 -3.89
N LEU A 126 7.63 2.46 -2.67
CA LEU A 126 6.72 2.31 -1.54
C LEU A 126 5.84 3.54 -1.44
N GLN A 127 4.52 3.34 -1.59
CA GLN A 127 3.50 4.38 -1.44
C GLN A 127 2.31 3.83 -0.66
N PRO A 128 1.60 4.65 0.15
CA PRO A 128 0.42 4.21 0.88
C PRO A 128 -0.79 4.05 -0.05
N TYR A 129 -1.74 3.19 0.33
CA TYR A 129 -2.98 2.95 -0.40
C TYR A 129 -4.17 3.65 0.29
N PRO A 130 -4.98 4.45 -0.43
CA PRO A 130 -6.10 5.18 0.15
C PRO A 130 -7.24 4.26 0.61
N ASP A 131 -7.67 4.36 1.87
CA ASP A 131 -8.76 3.52 2.41
C ASP A 131 -10.10 3.78 1.74
N ARG A 132 -10.35 5.01 1.28
CA ARG A 132 -11.57 5.35 0.52
C ARG A 132 -11.79 4.49 -0.74
N LEU A 133 -10.73 3.90 -1.29
CA LEU A 133 -10.82 2.99 -2.42
C LEU A 133 -11.12 1.54 -1.98
N LEU A 134 -10.86 1.20 -0.71
CA LEU A 134 -11.14 -0.11 -0.13
C LEU A 134 -12.60 -0.29 0.28
N GLU A 135 -13.25 0.77 0.77
CA GLU A 135 -14.62 0.72 1.29
C GLU A 135 -15.64 0.25 0.24
N ARG A 136 -15.38 0.55 -1.02
CA ARG A 136 -16.25 0.18 -2.15
C ARG A 136 -16.06 -1.26 -2.66
N ILE A 137 -14.97 -1.93 -2.27
CA ILE A 137 -14.73 -3.34 -2.59
C ILE A 137 -15.58 -4.23 -1.69
N ALA A 138 -15.77 -3.83 -0.45
CA ALA A 138 -16.49 -4.58 0.58
C ALA A 138 -18.03 -4.67 0.37
N SER A 139 -18.61 -3.87 -0.53
CA SER A 139 -20.06 -3.80 -0.72
C SER A 139 -20.61 -4.70 -1.82
N ALA A 140 -19.78 -5.48 -2.50
CA ALA A 140 -20.18 -6.09 -3.78
C ALA A 140 -20.41 -7.60 -3.77
N ASP A 141 -20.29 -8.38 -2.72
CA ASP A 141 -20.59 -9.84 -2.70
C ASP A 141 -19.62 -10.66 -1.85
N GLU A 142 -19.47 -10.45 -0.54
CA GLU A 142 -18.53 -11.35 0.13
C GLU A 142 -18.96 -11.82 1.51
N GLN A 143 -18.69 -13.11 1.73
CA GLN A 143 -18.78 -13.76 3.03
C GLN A 143 -17.84 -13.05 4.04
N PRO A 144 -18.25 -12.92 5.32
CA PRO A 144 -17.52 -12.17 6.34
C PRO A 144 -16.03 -12.56 6.48
N GLU A 145 -15.71 -13.84 6.25
CA GLU A 145 -14.34 -14.38 6.35
C GLU A 145 -13.42 -13.86 5.24
N SER A 146 -13.93 -13.72 4.01
CA SER A 146 -13.16 -13.16 2.89
C SER A 146 -12.85 -11.67 3.08
N GLN A 147 -13.74 -10.93 3.74
CA GLN A 147 -13.52 -9.52 4.06
C GLN A 147 -12.41 -9.33 5.11
N VAL A 148 -12.31 -10.22 6.08
CA VAL A 148 -11.26 -10.18 7.10
C VAL A 148 -9.89 -10.37 6.44
N ILE A 149 -9.70 -11.42 5.66
CA ILE A 149 -8.42 -11.72 4.97
C ILE A 149 -8.04 -10.57 4.01
N ALA A 150 -9.01 -9.99 3.29
CA ALA A 150 -8.76 -8.88 2.38
C ALA A 150 -8.30 -7.60 3.11
N ARG A 151 -8.77 -7.36 4.33
CA ARG A 151 -8.37 -6.22 5.18
C ARG A 151 -6.96 -6.37 5.72
N GLU A 152 -6.62 -7.57 6.19
CA GLU A 152 -5.34 -7.88 6.84
C GLU A 152 -4.13 -7.73 5.92
N THR A 153 -4.31 -8.00 4.66
CA THR A 153 -3.21 -8.08 3.68
C THR A 153 -2.88 -6.77 2.98
N ILE A 154 -3.35 -5.64 3.51
CA ILE A 154 -3.02 -4.32 2.97
C ILE A 154 -2.19 -3.47 3.93
N GLU A 155 -2.03 -3.87 5.19
CA GLU A 155 -1.17 -3.14 6.11
C GLU A 155 0.22 -2.90 5.53
N LEU A 156 0.76 -1.72 5.77
CA LEU A 156 2.04 -1.30 5.18
C LEU A 156 3.17 -2.27 5.52
N THR A 157 3.19 -2.78 6.75
CA THR A 157 4.15 -3.79 7.20
C THR A 157 4.08 -5.07 6.36
N PHE A 158 2.86 -5.55 6.04
CA PHE A 158 2.69 -6.70 5.16
C PHE A 158 3.17 -6.39 3.74
N ILE A 159 2.76 -5.23 3.19
CA ILE A 159 3.17 -4.80 1.85
C ILE A 159 4.69 -4.77 1.73
N VAL A 160 5.37 -4.17 2.71
CA VAL A 160 6.83 -4.10 2.74
C VAL A 160 7.45 -5.51 2.84
N ALA A 161 6.91 -6.37 3.72
CA ALA A 161 7.44 -7.71 3.92
C ALA A 161 7.39 -8.58 2.66
N ILE A 162 6.27 -8.56 1.94
CA ILE A 162 6.15 -9.36 0.72
C ILE A 162 7.04 -8.85 -0.42
N GLN A 163 7.52 -7.58 -0.35
CA GLN A 163 8.48 -7.07 -1.34
C GLN A 163 9.86 -7.77 -1.24
N LEU A 164 10.17 -8.44 -0.12
CA LEU A 164 11.36 -9.29 0.02
C LEU A 164 11.31 -10.58 -0.81
N LEU A 165 10.13 -10.96 -1.28
CA LEU A 165 9.93 -12.18 -2.05
C LEU A 165 10.27 -11.97 -3.53
N PRO A 166 10.89 -12.97 -4.19
CA PRO A 166 10.97 -13.00 -5.64
C PRO A 166 9.58 -12.84 -6.27
N PRO A 167 9.44 -12.17 -7.44
CA PRO A 167 8.14 -11.81 -8.02
C PRO A 167 7.14 -12.97 -8.14
N VAL A 168 7.60 -14.14 -8.58
CA VAL A 168 6.74 -15.34 -8.71
C VAL A 168 6.31 -15.88 -7.34
N GLN A 169 7.20 -15.89 -6.34
CA GLN A 169 6.85 -16.33 -4.99
C GLN A 169 5.83 -15.38 -4.34
N ARG A 170 5.98 -14.08 -4.57
CA ARG A 170 5.03 -13.05 -4.14
C ARG A 170 3.67 -13.27 -4.78
N ALA A 171 3.61 -13.45 -6.11
CA ALA A 171 2.37 -13.75 -6.81
C ALA A 171 1.68 -15.00 -6.27
N VAL A 172 2.44 -16.08 -6.05
CA VAL A 172 1.90 -17.32 -5.46
C VAL A 172 1.35 -17.07 -4.06
N LEU A 173 2.06 -16.34 -3.20
CA LEU A 173 1.58 -16.02 -1.85
C LEU A 173 0.26 -15.24 -1.90
N ILE A 174 0.19 -14.19 -2.72
CA ILE A 174 -1.00 -13.36 -2.84
C ILE A 174 -2.19 -14.18 -3.38
N LEU A 175 -2.00 -14.94 -4.45
CA LEU A 175 -3.07 -15.73 -5.04
C LEU A 175 -3.58 -16.82 -4.09
N ARG A 176 -2.67 -17.50 -3.36
CA ARG A 176 -3.00 -18.62 -2.49
C ARG A 176 -3.52 -18.20 -1.11
N ASP A 177 -2.78 -17.33 -0.42
CA ASP A 177 -3.03 -17.02 0.98
C ASP A 177 -3.93 -15.79 1.16
N VAL A 178 -3.95 -14.88 0.18
CA VAL A 178 -4.75 -13.65 0.24
C VAL A 178 -6.06 -13.79 -0.54
N LEU A 179 -5.99 -14.30 -1.78
CA LEU A 179 -7.15 -14.41 -2.66
C LEU A 179 -7.83 -15.79 -2.59
N GLY A 180 -7.30 -16.73 -1.81
CA GLY A 180 -7.90 -18.04 -1.57
C GLY A 180 -7.92 -19.00 -2.79
N TRP A 181 -7.18 -18.69 -3.86
CA TRP A 181 -7.18 -19.52 -5.07
C TRP A 181 -6.54 -20.88 -4.80
N SER A 182 -7.08 -21.94 -5.40
CA SER A 182 -6.51 -23.27 -5.30
C SER A 182 -5.12 -23.34 -5.97
N ALA A 183 -4.31 -24.35 -5.61
CA ALA A 183 -3.02 -24.58 -6.26
C ALA A 183 -3.17 -24.86 -7.77
N LYS A 184 -4.30 -25.47 -8.19
CA LYS A 184 -4.60 -25.76 -9.59
C LYS A 184 -4.91 -24.47 -10.38
N GLU A 185 -5.76 -23.58 -9.82
CA GLU A 185 -6.09 -22.29 -10.43
C GLU A 185 -4.86 -21.39 -10.53
N THR A 186 -4.08 -21.30 -9.44
CA THR A 186 -2.82 -20.53 -9.40
C THR A 186 -1.82 -21.07 -10.42
N ALA A 187 -1.70 -22.38 -10.57
CA ALA A 187 -0.83 -23.01 -11.56
C ALA A 187 -1.26 -22.70 -13.00
N ALA A 188 -2.57 -22.76 -13.27
CA ALA A 188 -3.14 -22.41 -14.58
C ALA A 188 -2.90 -20.92 -14.91
N LEU A 189 -3.05 -20.02 -13.91
CA LEU A 189 -2.81 -18.60 -14.08
C LEU A 189 -1.34 -18.30 -14.40
N LEU A 190 -0.40 -18.94 -13.67
CA LEU A 190 1.05 -18.69 -13.80
C LEU A 190 1.72 -19.54 -14.89
N GLY A 191 0.98 -20.41 -15.59
CA GLY A 191 1.55 -21.32 -16.61
C GLY A 191 2.55 -22.33 -16.03
N THR A 192 2.29 -22.87 -14.83
CA THR A 192 3.16 -23.79 -14.10
C THR A 192 2.39 -24.99 -13.54
N THR A 193 3.01 -25.78 -12.68
CA THR A 193 2.38 -26.96 -12.05
C THR A 193 1.95 -26.67 -10.61
N ALA A 194 0.92 -27.38 -10.10
CA ALA A 194 0.50 -27.27 -8.71
C ALA A 194 1.63 -27.63 -7.72
N VAL A 195 2.52 -28.54 -8.08
CA VAL A 195 3.71 -28.89 -7.28
C VAL A 195 4.66 -27.69 -7.18
N SER A 196 4.91 -27.00 -8.28
CA SER A 196 5.74 -25.78 -8.32
C SER A 196 5.11 -24.64 -7.49
N VAL A 197 3.79 -24.48 -7.57
CA VAL A 197 3.04 -23.51 -6.75
C VAL A 197 3.23 -23.81 -5.26
N ASN A 198 3.01 -25.05 -4.81
CA ASN A 198 3.15 -25.43 -3.41
C ASN A 198 4.59 -25.24 -2.91
N SER A 199 5.59 -25.62 -3.70
CA SER A 199 7.01 -25.40 -3.36
C SER A 199 7.35 -23.91 -3.28
N SER A 200 6.81 -23.07 -4.16
CA SER A 200 6.98 -21.61 -4.14
C SER A 200 6.34 -20.99 -2.92
N LEU A 201 5.15 -21.43 -2.55
CA LEU A 201 4.44 -20.98 -1.34
C LEU A 201 5.22 -21.32 -0.07
N GLN A 202 5.74 -22.54 0.04
CA GLN A 202 6.57 -22.94 1.19
C GLN A 202 7.83 -22.06 1.30
N ARG A 203 8.53 -21.77 0.19
CA ARG A 203 9.69 -20.88 0.20
C ARG A 203 9.32 -19.46 0.59
N ALA A 204 8.22 -18.93 0.05
CA ALA A 204 7.72 -17.60 0.40
C ALA A 204 7.46 -17.47 1.90
N ARG A 205 6.71 -18.41 2.48
CA ARG A 205 6.43 -18.44 3.92
C ARG A 205 7.70 -18.59 4.77
N ALA A 206 8.65 -19.42 4.35
CA ALA A 206 9.92 -19.59 5.04
C ALA A 206 10.77 -18.31 5.01
N THR A 207 10.78 -17.58 3.89
CA THR A 207 11.48 -16.30 3.78
C THR A 207 10.86 -15.26 4.70
N LEU A 208 9.53 -15.11 4.71
CA LEU A 208 8.84 -14.17 5.58
C LEU A 208 9.10 -14.48 7.07
N ARG A 209 9.05 -15.76 7.48
CA ARG A 209 9.34 -16.15 8.88
C ARG A 209 10.75 -15.78 9.33
N ARG A 210 11.73 -15.80 8.44
CA ARG A 210 13.11 -15.41 8.76
C ARG A 210 13.33 -13.91 8.83
N GLN A 211 12.60 -13.17 8.00
CA GLN A 211 12.79 -11.73 7.84
C GLN A 211 11.93 -10.90 8.80
N LEU A 212 10.80 -11.44 9.24
CA LEU A 212 9.90 -10.74 10.14
C LEU A 212 10.19 -11.12 11.59
N PRO A 213 10.20 -10.15 12.52
CA PRO A 213 10.23 -10.42 13.94
C PRO A 213 9.12 -11.37 14.38
N ALA A 214 9.35 -12.20 15.39
CA ALA A 214 8.40 -13.22 15.85
C ALA A 214 6.99 -12.65 16.15
N ARG A 215 6.91 -11.40 16.64
CA ARG A 215 5.66 -10.67 16.88
C ARG A 215 4.86 -10.34 15.61
N ARG A 216 5.48 -10.42 14.42
CA ARG A 216 4.87 -10.10 13.12
C ARG A 216 4.49 -11.34 12.31
N LEU A 217 4.73 -12.53 12.86
CA LEU A 217 4.39 -13.80 12.19
C LEU A 217 2.94 -14.22 12.44
N ASP A 218 2.33 -13.74 13.51
CA ASP A 218 0.90 -13.88 13.73
C ASP A 218 0.17 -12.82 12.90
N TRP A 219 -0.11 -13.17 11.66
CA TRP A 219 -0.88 -12.37 10.70
C TRP A 219 -2.37 -12.24 11.08
N ALA A 220 -2.69 -12.41 12.35
CA ALA A 220 -3.98 -12.00 12.87
C ALA A 220 -3.99 -10.48 12.78
N ALA A 221 -4.57 -9.97 11.70
CA ALA A 221 -4.70 -8.55 11.54
C ALA A 221 -5.52 -7.98 12.67
N PRO A 222 -5.11 -6.84 13.15
CA PRO A 222 -5.98 -6.07 14.01
C PRO A 222 -7.27 -5.79 13.21
N ALA A 223 -8.37 -6.05 13.86
CA ALA A 223 -9.60 -5.36 13.60
C ALA A 223 -9.29 -3.86 13.42
N GLU A 224 -10.20 -3.10 12.84
CA GLU A 224 -10.09 -1.63 12.75
C GLU A 224 -9.41 -1.05 14.00
N PRO A 225 -8.61 0.03 13.87
CA PRO A 225 -7.91 0.62 15.00
C PRO A 225 -8.83 0.77 16.20
N THR A 226 -8.39 0.31 17.35
CA THR A 226 -9.17 0.33 18.58
C THR A 226 -9.43 1.76 19.05
N ALA A 227 -10.40 1.94 19.95
CA ALA A 227 -10.65 3.24 20.57
C ALA A 227 -9.41 3.77 21.32
N ALA A 228 -8.61 2.86 21.91
CA ALA A 228 -7.37 3.22 22.60
C ALA A 228 -6.30 3.72 21.62
N GLU A 229 -6.09 3.04 20.50
CA GLU A 229 -5.15 3.46 19.46
C GLU A 229 -5.57 4.79 18.82
N ARG A 230 -6.88 5.00 18.55
CA ARG A 230 -7.41 6.29 18.08
C ARG A 230 -7.18 7.41 19.11
N ALA A 231 -7.23 7.11 20.40
CA ALA A 231 -6.95 8.11 21.45
C ALA A 231 -5.46 8.50 21.46
N VAL A 232 -4.54 7.54 21.32
CA VAL A 232 -3.10 7.80 21.19
C VAL A 232 -2.82 8.64 19.94
N PHE A 233 -3.42 8.26 18.81
CA PHE A 233 -3.29 8.98 17.54
C PHE A 233 -3.73 10.44 17.65
N ARG A 234 -4.88 10.72 18.27
CA ARG A 234 -5.35 12.10 18.48
C ARG A 234 -4.40 12.91 19.37
N ARG A 235 -3.89 12.29 20.44
CA ARG A 235 -2.89 12.94 21.29
C ARG A 235 -1.60 13.26 20.53
N TYR A 236 -1.18 12.36 19.63
CA TYR A 236 -0.04 12.59 18.76
C TYR A 236 -0.28 13.77 17.80
N MET A 237 -1.42 13.83 17.15
CA MET A 237 -1.83 14.96 16.30
C MET A 237 -1.82 16.28 17.08
N ASP A 238 -2.45 16.30 18.26
CA ASP A 238 -2.51 17.47 19.14
C ASP A 238 -1.12 17.93 19.60
N ALA A 239 -0.24 17.01 19.98
CA ALA A 239 1.13 17.33 20.41
C ALA A 239 1.93 17.97 19.27
N HIS A 240 1.76 17.46 18.04
CA HIS A 240 2.36 18.07 16.85
C HIS A 240 1.85 19.48 16.57
N ASP A 241 0.54 19.68 16.60
CA ASP A 241 -0.07 20.98 16.31
C ASP A 241 0.36 22.06 17.34
N ARG A 242 0.58 21.64 18.60
CA ARG A 242 1.09 22.50 19.67
C ARG A 242 2.62 22.59 19.73
N ARG A 243 3.33 21.80 18.94
CA ARG A 243 4.80 21.66 18.99
C ARG A 243 5.29 21.25 20.40
N ASP A 244 4.50 20.40 21.05
CA ASP A 244 4.82 19.87 22.38
C ASP A 244 5.71 18.62 22.24
N PHE A 245 7.03 18.86 22.08
CA PHE A 245 8.01 17.78 21.86
C PHE A 245 8.11 16.84 23.07
N THR A 246 7.80 17.31 24.27
CA THR A 246 7.75 16.47 25.46
C THR A 246 6.60 15.49 25.39
N ALA A 247 5.39 15.97 25.09
CA ALA A 247 4.24 15.11 24.90
C ALA A 247 4.42 14.15 23.72
N MET A 248 5.08 14.58 22.64
CA MET A 248 5.41 13.69 21.51
C MET A 248 6.34 12.56 21.94
N ALA A 249 7.38 12.88 22.73
CA ALA A 249 8.33 11.89 23.24
C ALA A 249 7.63 10.85 24.14
N GLU A 250 6.69 11.25 24.99
CA GLU A 250 5.94 10.34 25.86
C GLU A 250 5.07 9.33 25.07
N LEU A 251 4.58 9.73 23.89
CA LEU A 251 3.77 8.88 23.02
C LEU A 251 4.59 7.86 22.22
N LEU A 252 5.88 8.13 22.02
CA LEU A 252 6.79 7.23 21.30
C LEU A 252 7.31 6.10 22.21
N ARG A 253 7.40 4.89 21.67
CA ARG A 253 8.14 3.80 22.32
C ARG A 253 9.64 4.14 22.38
N GLU A 254 10.36 3.52 23.30
CA GLU A 254 11.83 3.69 23.38
C GLU A 254 12.54 3.24 22.10
N ASP A 255 12.03 2.17 21.47
CA ASP A 255 12.52 1.59 20.22
C ASP A 255 11.69 2.01 19.00
N ALA A 256 10.97 3.13 19.06
CA ALA A 256 10.16 3.63 17.97
C ALA A 256 11.01 3.87 16.71
N ARG A 257 10.39 3.68 15.53
CA ARG A 257 11.04 3.93 14.24
C ARG A 257 10.27 4.93 13.42
N LEU A 258 11.03 5.83 12.78
CA LEU A 258 10.53 6.72 11.73
C LEU A 258 11.27 6.41 10.43
N THR A 259 10.53 6.19 9.35
CA THR A 259 11.07 6.03 8.00
C THR A 259 10.45 7.06 7.05
N MET A 260 11.19 7.49 6.03
CA MET A 260 10.80 8.61 5.19
C MET A 260 10.94 8.31 3.67
N PRO A 261 10.19 7.35 3.11
CA PRO A 261 10.17 7.15 1.67
C PRO A 261 9.79 8.45 0.92
N PRO A 262 10.35 8.71 -0.28
CA PRO A 262 11.23 7.85 -1.07
C PRO A 262 12.68 7.83 -0.61
N THR A 263 13.09 8.70 0.32
CA THR A 263 14.45 8.69 0.83
C THR A 263 14.69 7.49 1.74
N PRO A 264 15.89 6.90 1.75
CA PRO A 264 16.21 5.77 2.61
C PRO A 264 16.55 6.21 4.04
N SER A 265 16.08 7.37 4.46
CA SER A 265 16.30 7.91 5.80
C SER A 265 15.41 7.21 6.81
N TRP A 266 15.99 6.80 7.93
CA TRP A 266 15.25 6.32 9.08
C TRP A 266 15.88 6.82 10.37
N PHE A 267 15.07 6.87 11.40
CA PHE A 267 15.47 7.23 12.76
C PHE A 267 14.97 6.15 13.70
N GLU A 268 15.78 5.76 14.65
CA GLU A 268 15.44 4.76 15.64
C GLU A 268 15.64 5.33 17.05
N GLY A 269 14.65 5.11 17.89
CA GLY A 269 14.59 5.59 19.26
C GLY A 269 13.84 6.92 19.41
N ARG A 270 13.14 7.00 20.54
CA ARG A 270 12.34 8.16 20.95
C ARG A 270 13.10 9.47 20.87
N GLU A 271 14.33 9.49 21.39
CA GLU A 271 15.16 10.70 21.45
C GLU A 271 15.51 11.21 20.04
N ALA A 272 15.94 10.32 19.16
CA ALA A 272 16.34 10.70 17.80
C ALA A 272 15.15 11.24 17.00
N ILE A 273 13.97 10.62 17.12
CA ILE A 273 12.75 11.05 16.43
C ILE A 273 12.28 12.40 16.98
N THR A 274 12.29 12.58 18.30
CA THR A 274 11.89 13.85 18.94
C THR A 274 12.83 14.97 18.55
N ALA A 275 14.15 14.73 18.54
CA ALA A 275 15.14 15.70 18.13
C ALA A 275 14.97 16.14 16.67
N LEU A 276 14.62 15.18 15.77
CA LEU A 276 14.32 15.49 14.38
C LEU A 276 13.10 16.42 14.27
N PHE A 277 11.99 16.11 14.93
CA PHE A 277 10.80 16.95 14.89
C PHE A 277 11.04 18.33 15.52
N ALA A 278 11.77 18.40 16.63
CA ALA A 278 12.17 19.67 17.22
C ALA A 278 13.02 20.49 16.23
N SER A 279 13.99 19.87 15.59
CA SER A 279 14.82 20.54 14.55
C SER A 279 13.98 21.15 13.43
N TRP A 280 12.92 20.50 12.99
CA TRP A 280 12.12 20.97 11.84
C TRP A 280 10.97 21.90 12.22
N LEU A 281 10.40 21.74 13.41
CA LEU A 281 9.15 22.40 13.80
C LEU A 281 9.36 23.53 14.83
N ASP A 282 10.53 23.61 15.48
CA ASP A 282 10.84 24.71 16.40
C ASP A 282 11.25 25.96 15.61
N PRO A 283 10.53 27.08 15.75
CA PRO A 283 10.86 28.34 15.09
C PRO A 283 12.26 28.89 15.40
N GLU A 284 12.85 28.50 16.52
CA GLU A 284 14.18 28.92 16.93
C GLU A 284 15.28 28.05 16.29
N SER A 285 14.92 26.92 15.68
CA SER A 285 15.85 26.03 15.01
C SER A 285 16.35 26.60 13.68
N ALA A 286 17.63 26.45 13.40
CA ALA A 286 18.23 26.80 12.10
C ALA A 286 17.67 25.94 10.95
N ALA A 287 17.10 24.77 11.24
CA ALA A 287 16.50 23.88 10.27
C ALA A 287 14.96 23.98 10.21
N TYR A 288 14.40 25.02 10.80
CA TYR A 288 12.96 25.23 10.80
C TYR A 288 12.37 25.27 9.38
N VAL A 289 11.44 24.38 9.12
CA VAL A 289 10.83 24.26 7.78
C VAL A 289 9.55 25.09 7.64
N GLY A 290 8.88 25.43 8.74
CA GLY A 290 7.60 26.15 8.76
C GLY A 290 6.57 25.50 9.69
N GLU A 291 5.32 25.96 9.59
CA GLU A 291 4.21 25.41 10.35
C GLU A 291 3.58 24.24 9.62
N VAL A 292 3.33 23.15 10.34
CA VAL A 292 2.66 21.97 9.80
C VAL A 292 1.29 21.82 10.41
N ARG A 293 0.27 21.67 9.56
CA ARG A 293 -1.09 21.23 9.94
C ARG A 293 -1.31 19.81 9.52
N ARG A 294 -1.97 19.03 10.36
CA ARG A 294 -2.29 17.62 10.08
C ARG A 294 -3.80 17.44 9.91
N VAL A 295 -4.15 16.58 8.95
CA VAL A 295 -5.52 16.16 8.67
C VAL A 295 -5.58 14.65 8.79
N GLU A 296 -6.51 14.12 9.59
CA GLU A 296 -6.73 12.68 9.72
C GLU A 296 -7.19 12.09 8.38
N ILE A 297 -6.60 10.95 7.99
CA ILE A 297 -6.94 10.16 6.79
C ILE A 297 -6.92 8.68 7.12
N GLY A 298 -7.39 7.84 6.21
CA GLY A 298 -7.20 6.39 6.24
C GLY A 298 -6.23 5.95 5.15
N ALA A 299 -5.20 5.21 5.53
CA ALA A 299 -4.23 4.62 4.61
C ALA A 299 -3.87 3.19 5.03
N ASN A 300 -3.95 2.24 4.12
CA ASN A 300 -3.57 0.85 4.39
C ASN A 300 -4.32 0.21 5.58
N ARG A 301 -5.55 0.65 5.86
CA ARG A 301 -6.35 0.29 7.03
C ARG A 301 -5.68 0.62 8.38
N GLN A 302 -4.76 1.57 8.35
CA GLN A 302 -4.03 2.06 9.52
C GLN A 302 -4.38 3.52 9.82
N LEU A 303 -4.06 3.96 11.04
CA LEU A 303 -4.15 5.36 11.43
C LEU A 303 -3.12 6.16 10.63
N ALA A 304 -3.58 7.22 9.99
CA ALA A 304 -2.72 8.01 9.13
C ALA A 304 -3.14 9.48 9.13
N CYS A 305 -2.21 10.36 8.80
CA CYS A 305 -2.50 11.77 8.62
C CYS A 305 -1.79 12.33 7.39
N ALA A 306 -2.38 13.38 6.82
CA ALA A 306 -1.78 14.21 5.79
C ALA A 306 -1.20 15.48 6.43
N GLY A 307 0.06 15.75 6.17
CA GLY A 307 0.75 16.96 6.61
C GLY A 307 0.71 18.04 5.52
N TYR A 308 0.32 19.25 5.91
CA TYR A 308 0.38 20.44 5.09
C TYR A 308 1.36 21.43 5.72
N LEU A 309 2.28 21.95 4.93
CA LEU A 309 3.34 22.85 5.34
C LEU A 309 3.04 24.30 4.88
N ARG A 310 3.14 25.25 5.80
CA ARG A 310 3.22 26.69 5.50
C ARG A 310 4.62 27.18 5.84
N ARG A 311 5.40 27.47 4.82
CA ARG A 311 6.76 28.03 5.01
C ARG A 311 6.68 29.47 5.49
N PRO A 312 7.75 29.98 6.13
CA PRO A 312 7.84 31.41 6.44
C PRO A 312 7.65 32.26 5.19
N GLY A 313 6.66 33.17 5.22
CA GLY A 313 6.29 34.02 4.08
C GLY A 313 5.17 33.49 3.19
N ASP A 314 4.76 32.23 3.32
CA ASP A 314 3.61 31.68 2.58
C ASP A 314 2.27 32.08 3.24
N SER A 315 1.25 32.33 2.44
CA SER A 315 -0.11 32.63 2.90
C SER A 315 -0.97 31.37 3.09
N GLU A 316 -0.60 30.25 2.49
CA GLU A 316 -1.36 29.01 2.43
C GLU A 316 -0.53 27.81 2.90
N TYR A 317 -1.22 26.81 3.41
CA TYR A 317 -0.61 25.50 3.69
C TYR A 317 -0.64 24.63 2.43
N ARG A 318 0.49 24.10 2.05
CA ARG A 318 0.65 23.23 0.87
C ARG A 318 0.95 21.80 1.25
N PRO A 319 0.53 20.80 0.45
CA PRO A 319 0.83 19.40 0.69
C PRO A 319 2.32 19.15 0.96
N LEU A 320 2.60 18.46 2.07
CA LEU A 320 3.96 18.04 2.44
C LEU A 320 4.13 16.55 2.22
N GLY A 321 3.28 15.73 2.84
CA GLY A 321 3.38 14.29 2.79
C GLY A 321 2.30 13.60 3.60
N LEU A 322 2.29 12.27 3.53
CA LEU A 322 1.35 11.39 4.23
C LEU A 322 2.13 10.58 5.27
N GLU A 323 1.57 10.43 6.45
CA GLU A 323 2.19 9.69 7.54
C GLU A 323 1.28 8.54 7.97
N VAL A 324 1.79 7.31 7.93
CA VAL A 324 1.10 6.09 8.37
C VAL A 324 1.72 5.64 9.68
N LEU A 325 0.88 5.41 10.69
CA LEU A 325 1.29 5.14 12.05
C LEU A 325 0.93 3.71 12.48
N ARG A 326 1.82 3.10 13.25
CA ARG A 326 1.57 1.84 13.94
C ARG A 326 1.69 2.05 15.45
N ILE A 327 0.60 1.81 16.14
CA ILE A 327 0.49 1.93 17.59
C ILE A 327 0.46 0.54 18.18
N GLU A 328 1.28 0.29 19.19
CA GLU A 328 1.34 -0.97 19.94
C GLU A 328 1.40 -0.66 21.44
N ASP A 329 0.66 -1.42 22.23
CA ASP A 329 0.64 -1.31 23.70
C ASP A 329 0.42 0.14 24.20
N GLY A 330 -0.39 0.93 23.46
CA GLY A 330 -0.70 2.31 23.82
C GLY A 330 0.40 3.32 23.46
N GLN A 331 1.40 2.95 22.71
CA GLN A 331 2.49 3.82 22.25
C GLN A 331 2.72 3.69 20.75
N LEU A 332 3.27 4.72 20.14
CA LEU A 332 3.65 4.76 18.74
C LEU A 332 4.95 3.97 18.54
N ALA A 333 4.84 2.87 17.81
CA ALA A 333 5.95 1.97 17.53
C ALA A 333 6.63 2.26 16.19
N GLU A 334 5.86 2.63 15.17
CA GLU A 334 6.41 2.97 13.86
C GLU A 334 5.65 4.14 13.24
N SER A 335 6.38 5.02 12.58
CA SER A 335 5.88 6.05 11.69
C SER A 335 6.55 5.90 10.33
N THR A 336 5.75 5.90 9.26
CA THR A 336 6.26 5.95 7.88
C THR A 336 5.72 7.22 7.23
N MET A 337 6.60 8.18 7.00
CA MET A 337 6.27 9.47 6.40
C MET A 337 6.64 9.47 4.92
N PHE A 338 5.65 9.48 4.06
CA PHE A 338 5.79 9.57 2.61
C PHE A 338 5.84 11.03 2.17
N VAL A 339 7.01 11.52 1.82
CA VAL A 339 7.19 12.90 1.32
C VAL A 339 6.82 12.94 -0.17
N SER A 340 5.53 12.78 -0.45
CA SER A 340 4.95 12.60 -1.79
C SER A 340 3.65 13.41 -1.94
N PRO A 341 3.75 14.74 -2.11
CA PRO A 341 2.59 15.62 -2.22
C PRO A 341 1.68 15.29 -3.40
N GLU A 342 2.19 14.65 -4.45
CA GLU A 342 1.46 14.19 -5.62
C GLU A 342 0.42 13.12 -5.31
N LEU A 343 0.48 12.47 -4.13
CA LEU A 343 -0.52 11.47 -3.70
C LEU A 343 -1.79 12.10 -3.12
N PHE A 344 -1.78 13.36 -2.74
CA PHE A 344 -2.93 14.01 -2.06
C PHE A 344 -4.25 13.87 -2.82
N PRO A 345 -4.32 14.06 -4.15
CA PRO A 345 -5.55 13.83 -4.90
C PRO A 345 -6.09 12.41 -4.79
N ALA A 346 -5.20 11.41 -4.71
CA ALA A 346 -5.59 10.01 -4.53
C ALA A 346 -6.31 9.78 -3.19
N PHE A 347 -5.99 10.55 -2.16
CA PHE A 347 -6.65 10.53 -0.85
C PHE A 347 -7.88 11.44 -0.77
N GLY A 348 -8.21 12.18 -1.84
CA GLY A 348 -9.32 13.13 -1.87
C GLY A 348 -9.04 14.42 -1.08
N LEU A 349 -7.78 14.75 -0.90
CA LEU A 349 -7.31 15.89 -0.14
C LEU A 349 -7.19 17.15 -1.04
N PRO A 350 -7.46 18.35 -0.49
CA PRO A 350 -7.32 19.61 -1.23
C PRO A 350 -5.85 19.92 -1.53
N SER A 351 -5.62 20.75 -2.56
CA SER A 351 -4.30 21.23 -2.95
C SER A 351 -3.72 22.29 -2.03
N THR A 352 -4.53 22.91 -1.19
CA THR A 352 -4.13 23.91 -0.16
C THR A 352 -5.11 23.88 1.02
N LEU A 353 -4.67 24.36 2.18
CA LEU A 353 -5.52 24.64 3.35
C LEU A 353 -5.44 26.11 3.71
#